data_7bc583b6e23548b699a96296bf65288e
#
_entry.id   7bc583b6e23548b699a96296bf65288e
#
_cell.length_a   1.000
_cell.length_b   1.000
_cell.length_c   1.000
_cell.angle_alpha   90.00
_cell.angle_beta   90.00
_cell.angle_gamma   90.00
#
_symmetry.space_group_name_H-M   'P 1'
#
loop_
_entity.id
_entity.type
_entity.pdbx_description
1 polymer ?
#
loop_
_entity_poly.entity_id
_entity_poly.type
_entity_poly.pdbx_seq_one_letter_code
_entity_poly.pdbx_strand_id
1 'polypeptide(L)'
;MKSKMTKGLAISLSCMAFSAHGAGQPATVETGFSQAAATPAATCQYTTWTAGINYAIGSVVQFPANGNFYKEVNAGTNGSDGTDPTISTWYWQPTTCSGPAAPPPTGFIYSPYFYSGDYNGDQLNTTVTGSSQILLKVMPAKLQAVTWAFATGSCGSENWSGVSAAAFAKANVASFVNAGKKYIVATGGGGGSFTCTSDANFTKFIKTYYSANLLGIDFDIESSQTQSDINNLVARVSAAQAAYPNLRYSFTLATDGGNESQSLGGTGVKVMTAIQNYGLKNYTINLMTMDFAESGQENAALCTLNSNGKCDMGKSTIAAAESLHNHWKVPYSQIEVTPMIGGNDSIAETFTLADAVAVSNYALSKKLAGVHFWAFSRDRDCAPPTSDNNSSGTCNDYGKAGTLGYTNKFISALGL
;
A
#
# COMPACT_ATOMS: atom_id res chain seq x y z
N MET A 1 11.22 -0.24 -61.53
CA MET A 1 10.58 -1.14 -62.52
C MET A 1 9.23 -1.58 -61.97
N LYS A 2 8.17 -1.10 -62.61
CA LYS A 2 6.88 -1.68 -63.02
C LYS A 2 6.25 -2.61 -62.00
N SER A 3 5.18 -2.18 -61.30
CA SER A 3 3.78 -2.12 -61.80
C SER A 3 3.09 -3.49 -61.82
N LYS A 4 2.03 -3.69 -61.05
CA LYS A 4 0.65 -3.85 -61.59
C LYS A 4 -0.40 -3.90 -60.48
N MET A 5 -1.37 -3.00 -60.58
CA MET A 5 -2.70 -3.05 -60.04
C MET A 5 -3.53 -4.20 -60.64
N THR A 6 -4.47 -4.76 -59.93
CA THR A 6 -5.73 -5.22 -60.53
C THR A 6 -6.91 -4.96 -59.59
N LYS A 7 -7.97 -4.44 -60.23
CA LYS A 7 -9.25 -3.97 -59.69
C LYS A 7 -10.31 -5.08 -59.67
N GLY A 8 -11.35 -4.83 -58.89
CA GLY A 8 -12.75 -5.13 -59.23
C GLY A 8 -13.30 -6.34 -58.49
N LEU A 9 -14.47 -6.37 -57.87
CA LEU A 9 -15.78 -6.06 -58.48
C LEU A 9 -16.80 -5.97 -57.36
N ALA A 10 -17.60 -4.93 -57.34
CA ALA A 10 -18.83 -4.81 -56.56
C ALA A 10 -19.99 -5.52 -57.28
N ILE A 11 -20.83 -6.21 -56.51
CA ILE A 11 -22.16 -6.63 -56.99
C ILE A 11 -23.17 -6.23 -55.95
N SER A 12 -24.02 -5.24 -56.30
CA SER A 12 -25.26 -4.91 -55.72
C SER A 12 -26.37 -5.81 -56.27
N LEU A 13 -27.29 -6.24 -55.47
CA LEU A 13 -28.60 -6.67 -55.99
C LEU A 13 -29.72 -6.20 -55.05
N SER A 14 -30.63 -5.49 -55.71
CA SER A 14 -31.83 -4.83 -55.14
C SER A 14 -33.03 -5.79 -55.00
N CYS A 15 -33.88 -5.40 -54.08
CA CYS A 15 -35.33 -5.51 -53.98
C CYS A 15 -36.09 -6.57 -54.77
N MET A 16 -37.01 -7.25 -54.08
CA MET A 16 -38.43 -7.23 -54.48
C MET A 16 -39.34 -7.55 -53.31
N ALA A 17 -40.35 -6.69 -53.09
CA ALA A 17 -41.47 -6.88 -52.21
C ALA A 17 -42.53 -7.76 -52.89
N PHE A 18 -43.12 -8.65 -52.13
CA PHE A 18 -44.40 -9.24 -52.48
C PHE A 18 -45.36 -9.18 -51.28
N SER A 19 -46.46 -8.46 -51.47
CA SER A 19 -47.61 -8.44 -50.57
C SER A 19 -48.53 -9.61 -50.96
N ALA A 20 -49.02 -10.38 -50.02
CA ALA A 20 -50.24 -11.17 -50.20
C ALA A 20 -50.99 -11.40 -48.88
N HIS A 21 -52.24 -11.24 -48.93
CA HIS A 21 -53.26 -11.18 -47.90
C HIS A 21 -53.53 -12.49 -47.19
N GLY A 22 -53.89 -12.38 -45.91
CA GLY A 22 -55.07 -12.92 -45.25
C GLY A 22 -55.09 -14.37 -44.83
N ALA A 23 -55.19 -14.62 -43.56
CA ALA A 23 -56.27 -15.31 -42.88
C ALA A 23 -55.83 -15.87 -41.50
N GLY A 24 -56.68 -15.65 -40.50
CA GLY A 24 -56.86 -16.59 -39.38
C GLY A 24 -55.88 -16.51 -38.21
N GLN A 25 -56.22 -15.77 -37.17
CA GLN A 25 -55.62 -15.94 -35.85
C GLN A 25 -56.11 -17.20 -35.15
N PRO A 26 -55.25 -17.97 -34.48
CA PRO A 26 -55.62 -18.64 -33.25
C PRO A 26 -55.07 -17.88 -32.04
N ALA A 27 -55.89 -17.74 -31.03
CA ALA A 27 -55.58 -17.13 -29.75
C ALA A 27 -54.35 -17.80 -29.09
N THR A 28 -53.26 -17.06 -28.92
CA THR A 28 -52.17 -17.46 -28.05
C THR A 28 -52.47 -17.01 -26.63
N VAL A 29 -52.58 -17.98 -25.73
CA VAL A 29 -52.59 -17.78 -24.30
C VAL A 29 -51.23 -17.20 -23.90
N GLU A 30 -51.18 -15.94 -23.56
CA GLU A 30 -50.04 -15.32 -22.90
C GLU A 30 -49.95 -15.89 -21.48
N THR A 31 -49.07 -16.89 -21.29
CA THR A 31 -48.57 -17.21 -19.95
C THR A 31 -47.59 -16.12 -19.57
N GLY A 32 -48.08 -15.12 -18.86
CA GLY A 32 -47.26 -14.08 -18.23
C GLY A 32 -46.36 -14.72 -17.20
N PHE A 33 -45.12 -15.05 -17.58
CA PHE A 33 -44.06 -15.21 -16.64
C PHE A 33 -43.65 -13.80 -16.15
N SER A 34 -44.25 -13.40 -15.05
CA SER A 34 -43.75 -12.28 -14.27
C SER A 34 -42.33 -12.65 -13.84
N GLN A 35 -41.34 -12.09 -14.52
CA GLN A 35 -39.95 -12.11 -14.06
C GLN A 35 -39.90 -11.28 -12.79
N ALA A 36 -39.98 -11.95 -11.63
CA ALA A 36 -39.75 -11.31 -10.35
C ALA A 36 -38.40 -10.61 -10.45
N ALA A 37 -38.40 -9.29 -10.33
CA ALA A 37 -37.18 -8.52 -10.23
C ALA A 37 -36.33 -9.14 -9.12
N ALA A 38 -35.15 -9.63 -9.50
CA ALA A 38 -34.19 -10.14 -8.53
C ALA A 38 -33.92 -9.03 -7.52
N THR A 39 -34.33 -9.24 -6.28
CA THR A 39 -33.94 -8.40 -5.15
C THR A 39 -32.43 -8.29 -5.20
N PRO A 40 -31.84 -7.08 -5.14
CA PRO A 40 -30.37 -6.94 -5.06
C PRO A 40 -29.90 -7.81 -3.91
N ALA A 41 -28.98 -8.73 -4.17
CA ALA A 41 -28.38 -9.53 -3.12
C ALA A 41 -27.84 -8.56 -2.07
N ALA A 42 -28.26 -8.73 -0.82
CA ALA A 42 -27.77 -7.90 0.27
C ALA A 42 -26.25 -7.95 0.26
N THR A 43 -25.61 -6.79 0.12
CA THR A 43 -24.15 -6.68 0.09
C THR A 43 -23.61 -7.19 1.42
N CYS A 44 -22.93 -8.33 1.36
CA CYS A 44 -22.31 -8.94 2.52
C CYS A 44 -21.06 -8.14 2.88
N GLN A 45 -20.97 -7.71 4.14
CA GLN A 45 -19.75 -7.14 4.71
C GLN A 45 -18.92 -8.25 5.33
N TYR A 46 -17.65 -8.27 5.06
CA TYR A 46 -16.72 -9.24 5.64
C TYR A 46 -15.43 -8.58 6.11
N THR A 47 -14.76 -9.26 7.02
CA THR A 47 -13.38 -8.95 7.42
C THR A 47 -12.48 -10.12 7.07
N THR A 48 -11.17 -9.93 7.10
CA THR A 48 -10.26 -11.06 6.97
C THR A 48 -10.16 -11.79 8.29
N TRP A 49 -10.22 -13.12 8.23
CA TRP A 49 -9.98 -13.94 9.39
C TRP A 49 -8.54 -13.78 9.89
N THR A 50 -8.38 -13.69 11.19
CA THR A 50 -7.09 -13.60 11.88
C THR A 50 -7.12 -14.52 13.09
N ALA A 51 -6.09 -15.32 13.26
CA ALA A 51 -5.97 -16.23 14.40
C ALA A 51 -5.99 -15.47 15.74
N GLY A 52 -6.66 -16.04 16.73
CA GLY A 52 -6.75 -15.45 18.06
C GLY A 52 -7.72 -14.26 18.21
N ILE A 53 -8.45 -13.90 17.15
CA ILE A 53 -9.48 -12.87 17.22
C ILE A 53 -10.83 -13.52 17.51
N ASN A 54 -11.52 -13.04 18.54
CA ASN A 54 -12.91 -13.43 18.83
C ASN A 54 -13.87 -12.66 17.90
N TYR A 55 -14.65 -13.41 17.14
CA TYR A 55 -15.65 -12.86 16.25
C TYR A 55 -17.06 -12.98 16.87
N ALA A 56 -17.88 -11.99 16.60
CA ALA A 56 -19.30 -12.04 17.03
C ALA A 56 -20.11 -12.99 16.14
N ILE A 57 -21.13 -13.64 16.68
CA ILE A 57 -22.09 -14.44 15.88
C ILE A 57 -22.64 -13.58 14.73
N GLY A 58 -22.63 -14.14 13.53
CA GLY A 58 -23.06 -13.46 12.32
C GLY A 58 -21.93 -12.76 11.56
N SER A 59 -20.76 -12.58 12.14
CA SER A 59 -19.58 -12.05 11.44
C SER A 59 -19.23 -12.93 10.23
N VAL A 60 -18.95 -12.31 9.09
CA VAL A 60 -18.42 -12.99 7.92
C VAL A 60 -16.94 -12.65 7.78
N VAL A 61 -16.14 -13.69 7.60
CA VAL A 61 -14.69 -13.56 7.39
C VAL A 61 -14.29 -14.17 6.08
N GLN A 62 -13.24 -13.62 5.45
CA GLN A 62 -12.53 -14.30 4.38
C GLN A 62 -11.30 -14.99 4.97
N PHE A 63 -11.18 -16.29 4.76
CA PHE A 63 -10.02 -17.06 5.25
C PHE A 63 -8.85 -16.94 4.27
N PRO A 64 -7.71 -16.35 4.69
CA PRO A 64 -6.62 -16.00 3.76
C PRO A 64 -6.01 -17.21 3.05
N ALA A 65 -5.93 -18.35 3.73
CA ALA A 65 -5.26 -19.53 3.20
C ALA A 65 -5.95 -20.14 1.96
N ASN A 66 -7.27 -19.94 1.80
CA ASN A 66 -8.03 -20.51 0.67
C ASN A 66 -8.93 -19.50 -0.05
N GLY A 67 -9.01 -18.26 0.43
CA GLY A 67 -9.85 -17.19 -0.14
C GLY A 67 -11.36 -17.37 0.09
N ASN A 68 -11.80 -18.44 0.76
CA ASN A 68 -13.20 -18.73 1.00
C ASN A 68 -13.78 -17.89 2.15
N PHE A 69 -15.11 -17.75 2.15
CA PHE A 69 -15.82 -17.03 3.18
C PHE A 69 -16.47 -17.97 4.18
N TYR A 70 -16.42 -17.58 5.45
CA TYR A 70 -17.01 -18.31 6.56
C TYR A 70 -17.80 -17.34 7.45
N LYS A 71 -18.95 -17.81 7.94
CA LYS A 71 -19.79 -17.06 8.86
C LYS A 71 -19.69 -17.66 10.25
N GLU A 72 -19.47 -16.82 11.25
CA GLU A 72 -19.53 -17.20 12.65
C GLU A 72 -20.98 -17.57 13.02
N VAL A 73 -21.19 -18.79 13.44
CA VAL A 73 -22.54 -19.31 13.74
C VAL A 73 -22.74 -19.68 15.21
N ASN A 74 -21.67 -19.93 15.93
CA ASN A 74 -21.70 -20.22 17.37
C ASN A 74 -20.64 -19.41 18.09
N ALA A 75 -21.03 -18.76 19.18
CA ALA A 75 -20.09 -18.18 20.12
C ALA A 75 -20.01 -19.10 21.33
N GLY A 76 -18.82 -19.60 21.64
CA GLY A 76 -18.53 -20.10 23.00
C GLY A 76 -18.63 -18.94 24.00
N THR A 77 -18.29 -19.21 25.25
CA THR A 77 -18.26 -18.19 26.33
C THR A 77 -17.40 -16.96 25.99
N ASN A 78 -16.44 -17.11 25.04
CA ASN A 78 -15.49 -16.08 24.61
C ASN A 78 -15.50 -15.82 23.09
N GLY A 79 -16.53 -16.26 22.36
CA GLY A 79 -16.54 -16.20 20.89
C GLY A 79 -15.78 -17.36 20.24
N SER A 80 -15.42 -17.20 18.96
CA SER A 80 -14.70 -18.24 18.20
C SER A 80 -13.24 -18.45 18.61
N ASP A 81 -12.72 -17.65 19.51
CA ASP A 81 -11.33 -17.62 19.97
C ASP A 81 -10.26 -17.68 18.87
N GLY A 82 -10.63 -17.26 17.65
CA GLY A 82 -9.76 -17.22 16.47
C GLY A 82 -9.39 -18.60 15.94
N THR A 83 -10.22 -19.63 16.19
CA THR A 83 -10.00 -20.97 15.62
C THR A 83 -10.14 -20.97 14.10
N ASP A 84 -9.33 -21.80 13.44
CA ASP A 84 -9.30 -21.93 11.99
C ASP A 84 -10.67 -22.33 11.42
N PRO A 85 -11.24 -21.51 10.50
CA PRO A 85 -12.56 -21.76 9.93
C PRO A 85 -12.70 -23.07 9.14
N THR A 86 -11.60 -23.64 8.68
CA THR A 86 -11.64 -24.87 7.88
C THR A 86 -11.74 -26.15 8.73
N ILE A 87 -11.39 -26.07 10.01
CA ILE A 87 -11.40 -27.21 10.94
C ILE A 87 -12.38 -27.03 12.08
N SER A 88 -12.75 -25.80 12.42
CA SER A 88 -13.63 -25.48 13.54
C SER A 88 -15.08 -25.31 13.09
N THR A 89 -15.68 -26.35 12.56
CA THR A 89 -17.06 -26.34 12.03
C THR A 89 -18.12 -26.02 13.08
N TRP A 90 -17.79 -26.08 14.35
CA TRP A 90 -18.65 -25.64 15.44
C TRP A 90 -18.86 -24.11 15.44
N TYR A 91 -17.80 -23.37 15.22
CA TYR A 91 -17.83 -21.91 15.18
C TYR A 91 -18.18 -21.38 13.80
N TRP A 92 -17.68 -22.02 12.73
CA TRP A 92 -17.66 -21.51 11.39
C TRP A 92 -18.47 -22.31 10.40
N GLN A 93 -19.28 -21.65 9.62
CA GLN A 93 -20.02 -22.25 8.49
C GLN A 93 -19.55 -21.61 7.18
N PRO A 94 -19.19 -22.41 6.15
CA PRO A 94 -18.91 -21.87 4.82
C PRO A 94 -20.07 -21.03 4.30
N THR A 95 -19.77 -19.89 3.69
CA THR A 95 -20.75 -18.97 3.14
C THR A 95 -20.23 -18.33 1.86
N THR A 96 -21.07 -17.58 1.16
CA THR A 96 -20.69 -16.77 0.01
C THR A 96 -20.86 -15.30 0.36
N CYS A 97 -19.90 -14.47 -0.03
CA CYS A 97 -19.93 -13.04 0.19
C CYS A 97 -19.40 -12.34 -1.06
N SER A 98 -20.20 -11.48 -1.66
CA SER A 98 -19.84 -10.72 -2.86
C SER A 98 -19.78 -9.21 -2.60
N GLY A 99 -19.72 -8.82 -1.35
CA GLY A 99 -19.61 -7.42 -0.95
C GLY A 99 -18.17 -6.89 -1.04
N PRO A 100 -18.00 -5.57 -1.16
CA PRO A 100 -16.69 -4.95 -1.01
C PRO A 100 -16.14 -5.19 0.41
N ALA A 101 -14.80 -5.22 0.53
CA ALA A 101 -14.14 -5.23 1.83
C ALA A 101 -14.65 -4.08 2.72
N ALA A 102 -14.59 -4.25 4.04
CA ALA A 102 -14.92 -3.16 4.95
C ALA A 102 -14.02 -1.95 4.65
N PRO A 103 -14.56 -0.72 4.70
CA PRO A 103 -13.74 0.47 4.45
C PRO A 103 -12.62 0.57 5.49
N PRO A 104 -11.47 1.17 5.11
CA PRO A 104 -10.36 1.39 6.03
C PRO A 104 -10.81 2.15 7.29
N PRO A 105 -10.12 1.95 8.42
CA PRO A 105 -10.37 2.74 9.64
C PRO A 105 -10.25 4.25 9.38
N THR A 106 -11.00 5.05 10.11
CA THR A 106 -10.87 6.51 10.06
C THR A 106 -9.43 6.92 10.38
N GLY A 107 -8.81 7.68 9.51
CA GLY A 107 -7.40 8.08 9.64
C GLY A 107 -6.39 7.12 8.98
N PHE A 108 -6.85 5.99 8.45
CA PHE A 108 -5.99 5.08 7.68
C PHE A 108 -5.44 5.76 6.43
N ILE A 109 -4.15 5.56 6.16
CA ILE A 109 -3.48 6.11 4.98
C ILE A 109 -2.94 4.98 4.10
N TYR A 110 -3.29 5.05 2.80
CA TYR A 110 -2.61 4.29 1.75
C TYR A 110 -1.86 5.28 0.86
N SER A 111 -0.53 5.20 0.86
CA SER A 111 0.35 6.17 0.21
C SER A 111 1.65 5.52 -0.24
N PRO A 112 1.72 4.96 -1.45
CA PRO A 112 2.98 4.42 -1.98
C PRO A 112 4.07 5.49 -1.99
N TYR A 113 5.32 5.09 -1.73
CA TYR A 113 6.47 5.95 -1.90
C TYR A 113 6.72 6.21 -3.39
N PHE A 114 7.15 7.41 -3.68
CA PHE A 114 7.61 7.81 -5.00
C PHE A 114 8.98 8.48 -4.89
N TYR A 115 10.00 7.82 -5.41
CA TYR A 115 11.37 8.31 -5.34
C TYR A 115 11.65 9.33 -6.44
N SER A 116 11.95 10.57 -6.04
CA SER A 116 12.23 11.66 -6.97
C SER A 116 13.58 11.54 -7.66
N GLY A 117 14.52 10.78 -7.09
CA GLY A 117 15.87 10.60 -7.61
C GLY A 117 15.95 9.74 -8.87
N ASP A 118 14.92 8.95 -9.18
CA ASP A 118 14.88 8.14 -10.41
C ASP A 118 14.66 9.00 -11.67
N TYR A 119 14.31 10.26 -11.53
CA TYR A 119 13.95 11.15 -12.62
C TYR A 119 14.59 12.52 -12.49
N ASN A 120 15.09 13.06 -13.58
CA ASN A 120 15.70 14.39 -13.62
C ASN A 120 14.62 15.49 -13.59
N GLY A 121 14.88 16.54 -12.83
CA GLY A 121 14.07 17.75 -12.80
C GLY A 121 13.29 17.94 -11.50
N ASP A 122 12.60 19.06 -11.42
CA ASP A 122 11.87 19.51 -10.23
C ASP A 122 10.42 18.96 -10.15
N GLN A 123 9.83 18.57 -11.29
CA GLN A 123 8.49 18.00 -11.36
C GLN A 123 8.54 16.46 -11.23
N LEU A 124 7.64 15.91 -10.41
CA LEU A 124 7.51 14.46 -10.27
C LEU A 124 7.02 13.82 -11.57
N ASN A 125 7.90 13.04 -12.19
CA ASN A 125 7.65 12.30 -13.42
C ASN A 125 7.90 10.81 -13.16
N THR A 126 7.25 9.93 -13.95
CA THR A 126 7.39 8.48 -13.84
C THR A 126 7.44 7.83 -15.20
N THR A 127 8.13 6.69 -15.31
CA THR A 127 8.13 5.83 -16.49
C THR A 127 7.35 4.53 -16.30
N VAL A 128 6.57 4.43 -15.24
CA VAL A 128 5.83 3.20 -14.87
C VAL A 128 4.91 2.69 -16.00
N THR A 129 4.44 3.56 -16.87
CA THR A 129 3.63 3.20 -18.06
C THR A 129 4.45 2.98 -19.34
N GLY A 130 5.79 2.92 -19.25
CA GLY A 130 6.68 2.69 -20.38
C GLY A 130 7.31 3.94 -20.97
N SER A 131 6.75 5.13 -20.73
CA SER A 131 7.31 6.41 -21.17
C SER A 131 7.22 7.44 -20.04
N SER A 132 8.10 8.45 -20.07
CA SER A 132 8.12 9.51 -19.05
C SER A 132 6.83 10.34 -19.12
N GLN A 133 6.14 10.42 -18.00
CA GLN A 133 4.91 11.21 -17.82
C GLN A 133 4.89 11.87 -16.45
N ILE A 134 4.16 12.97 -16.33
CA ILE A 134 3.88 13.59 -15.02
C ILE A 134 3.16 12.57 -14.14
N LEU A 135 3.65 12.36 -12.91
CA LEU A 135 3.12 11.39 -11.95
C LEU A 135 1.58 11.49 -11.81
N LEU A 136 1.06 12.70 -11.66
CA LEU A 136 -0.38 12.94 -11.51
C LEU A 136 -1.24 12.43 -12.67
N LYS A 137 -0.69 12.32 -13.88
CA LYS A 137 -1.40 11.78 -15.06
C LYS A 137 -1.49 10.26 -15.03
N VAL A 138 -0.60 9.63 -14.29
CA VAL A 138 -0.46 8.17 -14.21
C VAL A 138 -1.14 7.61 -12.96
N MET A 139 -1.25 8.41 -11.90
CA MET A 139 -1.92 7.98 -10.67
C MET A 139 -3.37 7.54 -10.93
N PRO A 140 -3.76 6.30 -10.58
CA PRO A 140 -5.16 5.89 -10.64
C PRO A 140 -6.08 6.83 -9.87
N ALA A 141 -7.32 7.00 -10.33
CA ALA A 141 -8.27 7.90 -9.68
C ALA A 141 -8.48 7.56 -8.19
N LYS A 142 -8.48 6.28 -7.86
CA LYS A 142 -8.65 5.76 -6.49
C LYS A 142 -7.40 5.92 -5.62
N LEU A 143 -6.20 6.09 -6.18
CA LEU A 143 -5.00 6.41 -5.40
C LEU A 143 -5.07 7.88 -4.97
N GLN A 144 -5.36 8.12 -3.71
CA GLN A 144 -5.60 9.48 -3.20
C GLN A 144 -4.34 10.18 -2.72
N ALA A 145 -3.30 9.42 -2.34
CA ALA A 145 -2.07 9.97 -1.80
C ALA A 145 -0.84 9.24 -2.30
N VAL A 146 0.30 9.93 -2.33
CA VAL A 146 1.65 9.36 -2.50
C VAL A 146 2.61 10.00 -1.49
N THR A 147 3.65 9.27 -1.12
CA THR A 147 4.73 9.76 -0.26
C THR A 147 5.89 10.19 -1.13
N TRP A 148 6.20 11.49 -1.14
CA TRP A 148 7.32 12.04 -1.89
C TRP A 148 8.64 11.73 -1.18
N ALA A 149 9.56 11.02 -1.80
CA ALA A 149 10.84 10.58 -1.26
C ALA A 149 12.00 11.12 -2.13
N PHE A 150 13.08 11.66 -1.60
CA PHE A 150 13.30 12.04 -0.21
C PHE A 150 13.88 13.45 -0.14
N ALA A 151 13.48 14.22 0.85
CA ALA A 151 14.17 15.44 1.23
C ALA A 151 15.38 15.09 2.11
N THR A 152 16.58 15.47 1.73
CA THR A 152 17.83 15.16 2.45
C THR A 152 18.58 16.42 2.88
N GLY A 153 19.44 16.29 3.88
CA GLY A 153 20.27 17.38 4.40
C GLY A 153 19.69 18.03 5.65
N SER A 154 19.82 19.34 5.79
CA SER A 154 19.34 20.05 6.98
C SER A 154 17.99 20.68 6.74
N CYS A 155 17.09 20.60 7.72
CA CYS A 155 15.76 21.20 7.66
C CYS A 155 15.82 22.70 7.33
N GLY A 156 14.95 23.15 6.40
CA GLY A 156 14.92 24.53 5.89
C GLY A 156 15.96 24.86 4.83
N SER A 157 16.82 23.89 4.47
CA SER A 157 17.75 23.94 3.34
C SER A 157 17.97 22.56 2.71
N GLU A 158 16.96 21.71 2.82
CA GLU A 158 16.95 20.36 2.28
C GLU A 158 17.02 20.35 0.76
N ASN A 159 17.39 19.18 0.22
CA ASN A 159 17.62 18.93 -1.18
C ASN A 159 16.86 17.67 -1.65
N TRP A 160 16.37 17.67 -2.87
CA TRP A 160 15.67 16.57 -3.53
C TRP A 160 16.50 16.06 -4.71
N SER A 161 17.50 15.21 -4.41
CA SER A 161 18.37 14.64 -5.46
C SER A 161 18.95 15.69 -6.43
N GLY A 162 19.47 16.81 -5.88
CA GLY A 162 20.01 17.92 -6.68
C GLY A 162 19.05 19.10 -6.91
N VAL A 163 17.76 18.93 -6.63
CA VAL A 163 16.74 19.98 -6.76
C VAL A 163 16.55 20.67 -5.41
N SER A 164 16.55 22.02 -5.41
CA SER A 164 16.30 22.76 -4.17
C SER A 164 14.87 22.59 -3.68
N ALA A 165 14.67 22.66 -2.36
CA ALA A 165 13.36 22.61 -1.73
C ALA A 165 12.33 23.55 -2.37
N ALA A 166 12.72 24.78 -2.63
CA ALA A 166 11.84 25.79 -3.23
C ALA A 166 11.42 25.44 -4.67
N ALA A 167 12.35 24.94 -5.50
CA ALA A 167 12.04 24.53 -6.87
C ALA A 167 11.11 23.31 -6.88
N PHE A 168 11.42 22.30 -6.05
CA PHE A 168 10.61 21.11 -5.91
C PHE A 168 9.18 21.42 -5.43
N ALA A 169 9.05 22.22 -4.37
CA ALA A 169 7.74 22.62 -3.84
C ALA A 169 6.94 23.43 -4.86
N LYS A 170 7.58 24.37 -5.58
CA LYS A 170 6.95 25.19 -6.63
C LYS A 170 6.39 24.31 -7.76
N ALA A 171 7.10 23.28 -8.16
CA ALA A 171 6.67 22.38 -9.25
C ALA A 171 5.50 21.48 -8.85
N ASN A 172 5.45 21.01 -7.58
CA ASN A 172 4.59 19.90 -7.21
C ASN A 172 3.41 20.27 -6.30
N VAL A 173 3.57 21.18 -5.32
CA VAL A 173 2.53 21.44 -4.32
C VAL A 173 1.22 21.91 -4.96
N ALA A 174 1.26 22.97 -5.76
CA ALA A 174 0.05 23.50 -6.40
C ALA A 174 -0.57 22.49 -7.37
N SER A 175 0.23 21.70 -8.06
CA SER A 175 -0.23 20.67 -8.99
C SER A 175 -1.03 19.57 -8.27
N PHE A 176 -0.57 19.11 -7.11
CA PHE A 176 -1.29 18.12 -6.29
C PHE A 176 -2.57 18.70 -5.68
N VAL A 177 -2.54 19.94 -5.19
CA VAL A 177 -3.73 20.64 -4.70
C VAL A 177 -4.79 20.74 -5.78
N ASN A 178 -4.42 21.20 -6.98
CA ASN A 178 -5.34 21.36 -8.12
C ASN A 178 -5.90 20.02 -8.61
N ALA A 179 -5.13 18.93 -8.48
CA ALA A 179 -5.58 17.59 -8.81
C ALA A 179 -6.42 16.92 -7.69
N GLY A 180 -6.60 17.58 -6.55
CA GLY A 180 -7.27 17.02 -5.37
C GLY A 180 -6.53 15.83 -4.76
N LYS A 181 -5.23 15.65 -5.09
CA LYS A 181 -4.40 14.56 -4.58
C LYS A 181 -3.63 15.01 -3.33
N LYS A 182 -3.49 14.12 -2.39
CA LYS A 182 -2.78 14.32 -1.13
C LYS A 182 -1.35 13.82 -1.23
N TYR A 183 -0.50 14.27 -0.30
CA TYR A 183 0.89 13.83 -0.26
C TYR A 183 1.43 13.83 1.16
N ILE A 184 2.46 13.01 1.38
CA ILE A 184 3.34 13.01 2.55
C ILE A 184 4.72 13.42 2.05
N VAL A 185 5.45 14.18 2.83
CA VAL A 185 6.85 14.53 2.55
C VAL A 185 7.75 13.62 3.36
N ALA A 186 8.48 12.73 2.70
CA ALA A 186 9.45 11.86 3.34
C ALA A 186 10.85 12.45 3.28
N THR A 187 11.61 12.26 4.35
CA THR A 187 12.97 12.77 4.53
C THR A 187 13.93 11.62 4.79
N GLY A 188 15.21 11.77 4.49
CA GLY A 188 16.24 10.76 4.76
C GLY A 188 16.35 9.71 3.66
N GLY A 189 16.02 8.45 3.98
CA GLY A 189 16.18 7.30 3.07
C GLY A 189 17.58 6.72 3.08
N GLY A 190 17.79 5.53 2.44
CA GLY A 190 19.09 4.83 2.45
C GLY A 190 20.25 5.59 1.86
N GLY A 191 20.00 6.49 0.92
CA GLY A 191 21.01 7.32 0.25
C GLY A 191 21.35 8.64 0.95
N GLY A 192 20.67 8.99 2.06
CA GLY A 192 20.88 10.28 2.70
C GLY A 192 20.44 10.34 4.15
N SER A 193 20.58 11.52 4.74
CA SER A 193 20.09 11.78 6.09
C SER A 193 19.31 13.09 6.12
N PHE A 194 18.48 13.25 7.12
CA PHE A 194 17.81 14.51 7.40
C PHE A 194 18.03 14.89 8.87
N THR A 195 18.55 16.09 9.10
CA THR A 195 18.81 16.59 10.46
C THR A 195 18.10 17.92 10.70
N CYS A 196 17.67 18.14 11.94
CA CYS A 196 16.99 19.38 12.29
C CYS A 196 17.30 19.80 13.71
N THR A 197 17.96 20.94 13.88
CA THR A 197 18.47 21.43 15.18
C THR A 197 17.72 22.65 15.70
N SER A 198 16.79 23.25 14.93
CA SER A 198 16.03 24.41 15.38
C SER A 198 14.56 24.38 14.97
N ASP A 199 13.68 24.87 15.83
CA ASP A 199 12.25 24.97 15.57
C ASP A 199 11.94 25.92 14.40
N ALA A 200 12.72 27.00 14.25
CA ALA A 200 12.57 27.94 13.15
C ALA A 200 12.82 27.29 11.79
N ASN A 201 13.89 26.48 11.68
CA ASN A 201 14.21 25.76 10.45
C ASN A 201 13.19 24.63 10.18
N PHE A 202 12.73 23.92 11.22
CA PHE A 202 11.70 22.89 11.04
C PHE A 202 10.36 23.51 10.61
N THR A 203 10.00 24.66 11.18
CA THR A 203 8.83 25.41 10.73
C THR A 203 8.98 25.89 9.28
N LYS A 204 10.17 26.34 8.88
CA LYS A 204 10.45 26.72 7.49
C LYS A 204 10.29 25.51 6.56
N PHE A 205 10.85 24.35 6.95
CA PHE A 205 10.70 23.09 6.21
C PHE A 205 9.22 22.75 6.01
N ILE A 206 8.41 22.69 7.08
CA ILE A 206 6.99 22.41 6.97
C ILE A 206 6.30 23.43 6.04
N LYS A 207 6.54 24.72 6.24
CA LYS A 207 5.91 25.80 5.44
C LYS A 207 6.22 25.72 3.94
N THR A 208 7.42 25.20 3.58
CA THR A 208 7.82 25.04 2.18
C THR A 208 6.86 24.12 1.43
N TYR A 209 6.35 23.08 2.07
CA TYR A 209 5.47 22.08 1.46
C TYR A 209 4.02 22.16 1.93
N TYR A 210 3.68 23.11 2.81
CA TYR A 210 2.38 23.17 3.46
C TYR A 210 1.25 23.52 2.48
N SER A 211 0.21 22.71 2.51
CA SER A 211 -1.07 22.96 1.85
C SER A 211 -2.17 22.17 2.58
N ALA A 212 -3.43 22.38 2.20
CA ALA A 212 -4.54 21.58 2.70
C ALA A 212 -4.44 20.09 2.32
N ASN A 213 -3.57 19.76 1.34
CA ASN A 213 -3.39 18.38 0.86
C ASN A 213 -2.16 17.69 1.47
N LEU A 214 -1.35 18.39 2.26
CA LEU A 214 -0.26 17.77 3.02
C LEU A 214 -0.83 16.95 4.16
N LEU A 215 -0.65 15.62 4.12
CA LEU A 215 -1.10 14.70 5.17
C LEU A 215 -0.13 14.66 6.35
N GLY A 216 1.16 14.76 6.09
CA GLY A 216 2.17 14.66 7.13
C GLY A 216 3.59 14.67 6.61
N ILE A 217 4.49 14.47 7.56
CA ILE A 217 5.94 14.33 7.35
C ILE A 217 6.34 12.93 7.78
N ASP A 218 7.13 12.28 6.96
CA ASP A 218 7.72 10.98 7.24
C ASP A 218 9.23 11.13 7.43
N PHE A 219 9.78 10.49 8.45
CA PHE A 219 11.21 10.50 8.76
C PHE A 219 11.75 9.09 8.55
N ASP A 220 12.33 8.88 7.38
CA ASP A 220 13.00 7.62 7.04
C ASP A 220 14.44 7.66 7.55
N ILE A 221 14.67 6.96 8.67
CA ILE A 221 15.91 7.00 9.44
C ILE A 221 16.60 5.64 9.37
N GLU A 222 17.54 5.50 8.43
CA GLU A 222 18.13 4.20 8.17
C GLU A 222 19.49 3.98 8.85
N SER A 223 20.42 4.91 8.81
CA SER A 223 21.76 4.61 9.30
C SER A 223 22.57 5.76 9.93
N SER A 224 22.75 6.86 9.27
CA SER A 224 23.84 7.80 9.59
C SER A 224 23.57 8.76 10.75
N GLN A 225 22.38 8.79 11.31
CA GLN A 225 22.04 9.72 12.39
C GLN A 225 22.54 9.22 13.76
N THR A 226 23.15 10.14 14.51
CA THR A 226 23.52 9.92 15.91
C THR A 226 22.28 9.99 16.81
N GLN A 227 22.39 9.50 18.04
CA GLN A 227 21.32 9.69 19.04
C GLN A 227 20.99 11.19 19.24
N SER A 228 21.99 12.06 19.15
CA SER A 228 21.80 13.52 19.27
C SER A 228 20.98 14.08 18.13
N ASP A 229 21.23 13.65 16.89
CA ASP A 229 20.46 14.08 15.72
C ASP A 229 18.99 13.65 15.83
N ILE A 230 18.77 12.40 16.24
CA ILE A 230 17.43 11.84 16.44
C ILE A 230 16.71 12.57 17.59
N ASN A 231 17.38 12.82 18.72
CA ASN A 231 16.81 13.57 19.82
C ASN A 231 16.39 14.98 19.40
N ASN A 232 17.26 15.67 18.64
CA ASN A 232 16.96 16.99 18.09
C ASN A 232 15.72 16.94 17.17
N LEU A 233 15.65 15.96 16.27
CA LEU A 233 14.52 15.80 15.36
C LEU A 233 13.21 15.56 16.14
N VAL A 234 13.19 14.61 17.07
CA VAL A 234 11.99 14.29 17.88
C VAL A 234 11.55 15.50 18.70
N ALA A 235 12.49 16.27 19.25
CA ALA A 235 12.18 17.51 19.95
C ALA A 235 11.51 18.55 19.03
N ARG A 236 11.96 18.69 17.78
CA ARG A 236 11.34 19.60 16.80
C ARG A 236 9.95 19.11 16.39
N VAL A 237 9.76 17.80 16.21
CA VAL A 237 8.44 17.21 15.96
C VAL A 237 7.49 17.53 17.12
N SER A 238 7.92 17.31 18.36
CA SER A 238 7.11 17.62 19.55
C SER A 238 6.68 19.10 19.60
N ALA A 239 7.60 20.02 19.31
CA ALA A 239 7.29 21.44 19.28
C ALA A 239 6.32 21.81 18.12
N ALA A 240 6.49 21.20 16.95
CA ALA A 240 5.68 21.48 15.78
C ALA A 240 4.24 20.98 15.90
N GLN A 241 3.97 19.93 16.67
CA GLN A 241 2.63 19.38 16.84
C GLN A 241 1.62 20.40 17.39
N ALA A 242 2.07 21.35 18.21
CA ALA A 242 1.21 22.42 18.70
C ALA A 242 0.76 23.38 17.57
N ALA A 243 1.64 23.67 16.61
CA ALA A 243 1.37 24.57 15.48
C ALA A 243 0.67 23.86 14.31
N TYR A 244 0.91 22.56 14.15
CA TYR A 244 0.39 21.73 13.05
C TYR A 244 -0.26 20.44 13.60
N PRO A 245 -1.33 20.55 14.41
CA PRO A 245 -1.93 19.40 15.12
C PRO A 245 -2.57 18.37 14.17
N ASN A 246 -2.89 18.75 12.95
CA ASN A 246 -3.52 17.89 11.96
C ASN A 246 -2.52 17.19 11.03
N LEU A 247 -1.22 17.52 11.13
CA LEU A 247 -0.20 16.80 10.40
C LEU A 247 0.16 15.51 11.12
N ARG A 248 0.30 14.46 10.34
CA ARG A 248 0.87 13.20 10.78
C ARG A 248 2.39 13.29 10.81
N TYR A 249 2.99 12.60 11.76
CA TYR A 249 4.45 12.47 11.87
C TYR A 249 4.77 10.98 12.01
N SER A 250 5.32 10.39 10.95
CA SER A 250 5.75 9.01 10.92
C SER A 250 7.26 8.88 11.00
N PHE A 251 7.73 7.80 11.62
CA PHE A 251 9.14 7.40 11.63
C PHE A 251 9.25 6.07 10.92
N THR A 252 9.95 6.07 9.79
CA THR A 252 10.16 4.89 8.94
C THR A 252 11.47 4.24 9.35
N LEU A 253 11.40 2.96 9.74
CA LEU A 253 12.46 2.26 10.44
C LEU A 253 12.65 0.85 9.90
N ALA A 254 13.91 0.39 9.80
CA ALA A 254 14.25 -0.99 9.52
C ALA A 254 13.75 -1.93 10.63
N THR A 255 13.27 -3.10 10.24
CA THR A 255 12.66 -4.07 11.14
C THR A 255 12.98 -5.50 10.72
N ASP A 256 12.98 -6.42 11.69
CA ASP A 256 12.96 -7.86 11.44
C ASP A 256 11.52 -8.37 11.34
N GLY A 257 11.29 -9.34 10.47
CA GLY A 257 9.99 -9.95 10.22
C GLY A 257 9.89 -11.39 10.72
N GLY A 258 10.75 -11.78 11.65
CA GLY A 258 10.82 -13.10 12.26
C GLY A 258 10.40 -13.12 13.73
N ASN A 259 11.02 -14.00 14.51
CA ASN A 259 10.77 -14.14 15.94
C ASN A 259 11.76 -13.37 16.81
N GLU A 260 12.51 -12.43 16.25
CA GLU A 260 13.37 -11.53 17.03
C GLU A 260 12.53 -10.66 17.97
N SER A 261 12.90 -10.63 19.24
CA SER A 261 12.07 -10.00 20.27
C SER A 261 12.01 -8.46 20.18
N GLN A 262 13.02 -7.83 19.60
CA GLN A 262 13.09 -6.35 19.49
C GLN A 262 12.47 -5.81 18.20
N SER A 263 12.47 -6.57 17.14
CA SER A 263 12.00 -6.25 15.78
C SER A 263 12.58 -4.98 15.13
N LEU A 264 13.24 -4.13 15.87
CA LEU A 264 13.82 -2.89 15.35
C LEU A 264 15.34 -2.95 15.39
N GLY A 265 15.98 -2.57 14.31
CA GLY A 265 17.43 -2.36 14.25
C GLY A 265 17.89 -1.25 15.22
N GLY A 266 19.22 -1.13 15.41
CA GLY A 266 19.79 -0.19 16.37
C GLY A 266 19.35 1.26 16.20
N THR A 267 19.07 1.70 14.97
CA THR A 267 18.54 3.04 14.67
C THR A 267 17.10 3.17 15.17
N GLY A 268 16.27 2.17 14.95
CA GLY A 268 14.91 2.15 15.45
C GLY A 268 14.82 2.22 16.98
N VAL A 269 15.71 1.50 17.67
CA VAL A 269 15.84 1.59 19.15
C VAL A 269 16.17 3.02 19.60
N LYS A 270 17.07 3.72 18.89
CA LYS A 270 17.40 5.13 19.18
C LYS A 270 16.19 6.05 19.01
N VAL A 271 15.39 5.83 17.96
CA VAL A 271 14.17 6.60 17.70
C VAL A 271 13.13 6.35 18.79
N MET A 272 12.85 5.09 19.15
CA MET A 272 11.92 4.77 20.22
C MET A 272 12.36 5.35 21.57
N THR A 273 13.66 5.33 21.86
CA THR A 273 14.23 5.95 23.06
C THR A 273 13.98 7.47 23.06
N ALA A 274 14.19 8.15 21.93
CA ALA A 274 13.91 9.58 21.82
C ALA A 274 12.40 9.88 21.99
N ILE A 275 11.54 9.12 21.34
CA ILE A 275 10.08 9.26 21.47
C ILE A 275 9.64 9.15 22.95
N GLN A 276 10.16 8.17 23.67
CA GLN A 276 9.87 7.96 25.08
C GLN A 276 10.41 9.13 25.94
N ASN A 277 11.65 9.55 25.71
CA ASN A 277 12.30 10.62 26.47
C ASN A 277 11.59 11.98 26.30
N TYR A 278 11.10 12.28 25.12
CA TYR A 278 10.34 13.51 24.84
C TYR A 278 8.85 13.38 25.08
N GLY A 279 8.36 12.19 25.43
CA GLY A 279 6.94 11.94 25.70
C GLY A 279 6.05 12.18 24.48
N LEU A 280 6.57 11.98 23.27
CA LEU A 280 5.81 12.18 22.03
C LEU A 280 4.60 11.23 21.99
N LYS A 281 3.41 11.76 21.72
CA LYS A 281 2.16 10.96 21.73
C LYS A 281 1.59 10.77 20.33
N ASN A 282 1.58 11.81 19.52
CA ASN A 282 0.99 11.80 18.18
C ASN A 282 2.06 11.47 17.14
N TYR A 283 2.35 10.20 16.98
CA TYR A 283 3.30 9.69 15.98
C TYR A 283 2.82 8.35 15.43
N THR A 284 3.42 7.92 14.36
CA THR A 284 3.31 6.54 13.86
C THR A 284 4.70 5.97 13.62
N ILE A 285 4.83 4.67 13.76
CA ILE A 285 6.02 3.93 13.34
C ILE A 285 5.65 3.19 12.06
N ASN A 286 6.36 3.51 11.00
CA ASN A 286 6.26 2.85 9.72
C ASN A 286 7.41 1.86 9.57
N LEU A 287 7.09 0.58 9.40
CA LEU A 287 8.08 -0.49 9.34
C LEU A 287 8.48 -0.75 7.89
N MET A 288 9.77 -0.65 7.57
CA MET A 288 10.32 -1.13 6.30
C MET A 288 10.36 -2.64 6.30
N THR A 289 9.29 -3.28 5.82
CA THR A 289 9.13 -4.74 5.81
C THR A 289 9.67 -5.33 4.51
N MET A 290 10.97 -5.21 4.34
CA MET A 290 11.76 -5.58 3.17
C MET A 290 13.19 -5.93 3.59
N ASP A 291 13.93 -6.61 2.72
CA ASP A 291 15.35 -6.88 2.86
C ASP A 291 15.73 -7.49 4.23
N PHE A 292 14.92 -8.45 4.69
CA PHE A 292 15.05 -9.04 6.02
C PHE A 292 16.33 -9.86 6.18
N ALA A 293 16.78 -10.52 5.11
CA ALA A 293 17.94 -11.37 5.15
C ALA A 293 18.73 -11.36 3.83
N GLU A 294 20.05 -11.37 3.91
CA GLU A 294 20.86 -11.63 2.73
C GLU A 294 20.59 -13.04 2.19
N SER A 295 20.74 -13.22 0.87
CA SER A 295 20.50 -14.49 0.20
C SER A 295 21.34 -15.62 0.81
N GLY A 296 20.68 -16.69 1.24
CA GLY A 296 21.30 -17.83 1.92
C GLY A 296 21.51 -17.65 3.43
N GLN A 297 21.10 -16.51 3.99
CA GLN A 297 21.15 -16.24 5.44
C GLN A 297 19.74 -16.16 6.06
N GLU A 298 18.71 -16.53 5.32
CA GLU A 298 17.34 -16.54 5.79
C GLU A 298 17.20 -17.45 7.01
N ASN A 299 16.63 -16.90 8.07
CA ASN A 299 16.40 -17.64 9.32
C ASN A 299 15.19 -17.07 10.06
N ALA A 300 14.70 -17.86 11.03
CA ALA A 300 13.48 -17.55 11.76
C ALA A 300 13.59 -16.31 12.68
N ALA A 301 14.78 -15.79 12.96
CA ALA A 301 14.94 -14.52 13.69
C ALA A 301 14.64 -13.33 12.77
N LEU A 302 15.18 -13.36 11.56
CA LEU A 302 15.09 -12.24 10.61
C LEU A 302 13.75 -12.18 9.90
N CYS A 303 13.19 -13.33 9.49
CA CYS A 303 11.92 -13.38 8.76
C CYS A 303 11.10 -14.62 9.09
N THR A 304 9.81 -14.58 8.79
CA THR A 304 8.95 -15.77 8.84
C THR A 304 9.25 -16.64 7.62
N LEU A 305 9.73 -17.87 7.87
CA LEU A 305 10.11 -18.79 6.80
C LEU A 305 8.89 -19.49 6.19
N ASN A 306 8.90 -19.65 4.87
CA ASN A 306 7.99 -20.53 4.14
C ASN A 306 8.49 -21.99 4.17
N SER A 307 7.72 -22.90 3.55
CA SER A 307 8.06 -24.33 3.50
C SER A 307 9.38 -24.66 2.80
N ASN A 308 9.93 -23.73 2.01
CA ASN A 308 11.19 -23.88 1.29
C ASN A 308 12.37 -23.23 2.04
N GLY A 309 12.16 -22.76 3.27
CA GLY A 309 13.19 -22.09 4.07
C GLY A 309 13.54 -20.69 3.59
N LYS A 310 12.69 -20.05 2.80
CA LYS A 310 12.83 -18.65 2.33
C LYS A 310 11.86 -17.75 3.07
N CYS A 311 12.16 -16.45 3.11
CA CYS A 311 11.28 -15.46 3.72
C CYS A 311 9.90 -15.44 3.01
N ASP A 312 8.85 -15.60 3.79
CA ASP A 312 7.46 -15.33 3.39
C ASP A 312 7.21 -13.84 3.67
N MET A 313 7.26 -13.02 2.64
CA MET A 313 7.28 -11.56 2.79
C MET A 313 5.99 -11.01 3.40
N GLY A 314 4.85 -11.60 3.07
CA GLY A 314 3.56 -11.22 3.65
C GLY A 314 3.48 -11.54 5.14
N LYS A 315 3.88 -12.76 5.54
CA LYS A 315 3.92 -13.15 6.95
C LYS A 315 4.99 -12.41 7.74
N SER A 316 6.13 -12.14 7.13
CA SER A 316 7.20 -11.35 7.76
C SER A 316 6.74 -9.92 8.04
N THR A 317 6.01 -9.28 7.11
CA THR A 317 5.37 -7.98 7.33
C THR A 317 4.41 -8.01 8.52
N ILE A 318 3.58 -9.03 8.61
CA ILE A 318 2.64 -9.20 9.73
C ILE A 318 3.39 -9.43 11.05
N ALA A 319 4.39 -10.28 11.05
CA ALA A 319 5.21 -10.59 12.24
C ALA A 319 5.94 -9.34 12.76
N ALA A 320 6.47 -8.50 11.88
CA ALA A 320 7.10 -7.23 12.23
C ALA A 320 6.14 -6.30 12.97
N ALA A 321 4.91 -6.14 12.45
CA ALA A 321 3.89 -5.31 13.10
C ALA A 321 3.46 -5.87 14.46
N GLU A 322 3.28 -7.18 14.57
CA GLU A 322 2.98 -7.86 15.84
C GLU A 322 4.13 -7.69 16.86
N SER A 323 5.38 -7.84 16.43
CA SER A 323 6.55 -7.68 17.29
C SER A 323 6.69 -6.26 17.81
N LEU A 324 6.51 -5.23 16.95
CA LEU A 324 6.50 -3.83 17.38
C LEU A 324 5.41 -3.57 18.43
N HIS A 325 4.19 -4.06 18.18
CA HIS A 325 3.09 -3.94 19.14
C HIS A 325 3.41 -4.65 20.46
N ASN A 326 3.86 -5.90 20.40
CA ASN A 326 4.07 -6.73 21.58
C ASN A 326 5.27 -6.29 22.41
N HIS A 327 6.37 -5.91 21.76
CA HIS A 327 7.60 -5.52 22.45
C HIS A 327 7.57 -4.06 22.90
N TRP A 328 7.33 -3.13 21.98
CA TRP A 328 7.39 -1.69 22.25
C TRP A 328 6.07 -1.10 22.76
N LYS A 329 5.00 -1.89 22.80
CA LYS A 329 3.65 -1.47 23.21
C LYS A 329 3.09 -0.33 22.36
N VAL A 330 3.55 -0.21 21.11
CA VAL A 330 2.99 0.73 20.13
C VAL A 330 1.57 0.25 19.76
N PRO A 331 0.53 1.06 19.91
CA PRO A 331 -0.82 0.67 19.52
C PRO A 331 -0.89 0.39 18.01
N TYR A 332 -1.66 -0.59 17.57
CA TYR A 332 -1.83 -0.88 16.14
C TYR A 332 -2.24 0.35 15.32
N SER A 333 -3.05 1.24 15.90
CA SER A 333 -3.43 2.52 15.28
C SER A 333 -2.30 3.54 15.12
N GLN A 334 -1.09 3.20 15.58
CA GLN A 334 0.15 3.98 15.39
C GLN A 334 1.21 3.18 14.60
N ILE A 335 0.86 2.02 14.04
CA ILE A 335 1.75 1.18 13.24
C ILE A 335 1.37 1.29 11.77
N GLU A 336 2.37 1.42 10.91
CA GLU A 336 2.31 1.38 9.47
C GLU A 336 3.30 0.37 8.94
N VAL A 337 3.06 -0.10 7.72
CA VAL A 337 3.96 -1.05 7.06
C VAL A 337 4.24 -0.64 5.63
N THR A 338 5.51 -0.82 5.24
CA THR A 338 6.02 -0.48 3.91
C THR A 338 6.80 -1.67 3.35
N PRO A 339 6.16 -2.64 2.69
CA PRO A 339 6.88 -3.67 1.92
C PRO A 339 7.51 -3.09 0.65
N MET A 340 8.56 -3.74 0.15
CA MET A 340 9.13 -3.51 -1.17
C MET A 340 8.47 -4.47 -2.18
N ILE A 341 7.82 -3.93 -3.20
CA ILE A 341 7.05 -4.71 -4.16
C ILE A 341 7.94 -5.45 -5.16
N GLY A 342 7.59 -6.71 -5.45
CA GLY A 342 8.37 -7.58 -6.34
C GLY A 342 9.67 -8.04 -5.70
N GLY A 343 10.73 -8.20 -6.49
CA GLY A 343 12.05 -8.53 -5.99
C GLY A 343 12.61 -7.43 -5.10
N ASN A 344 13.19 -7.82 -3.99
CA ASN A 344 13.83 -6.94 -3.02
C ASN A 344 15.32 -6.80 -3.34
N ASP A 345 16.06 -5.93 -2.63
CA ASP A 345 17.52 -5.84 -2.75
C ASP A 345 18.17 -7.15 -2.29
N SER A 346 17.57 -7.81 -1.30
CA SER A 346 17.86 -9.21 -0.94
C SER A 346 17.30 -10.15 -2.00
N ILE A 347 18.15 -10.72 -2.83
CA ILE A 347 17.79 -11.48 -4.06
C ILE A 347 16.81 -12.64 -3.80
N ALA A 348 16.83 -13.23 -2.62
CA ALA A 348 15.93 -14.35 -2.28
C ALA A 348 14.52 -13.91 -1.89
N GLU A 349 14.29 -12.61 -1.75
CA GLU A 349 13.03 -12.06 -1.25
C GLU A 349 12.19 -11.50 -2.39
N THR A 350 10.94 -11.92 -2.44
CA THR A 350 9.98 -11.42 -3.43
C THR A 350 8.63 -11.20 -2.76
N PHE A 351 8.20 -9.94 -2.71
CA PHE A 351 6.86 -9.58 -2.26
C PHE A 351 5.87 -9.73 -3.42
N THR A 352 4.88 -10.59 -3.26
CA THR A 352 3.93 -10.97 -4.31
C THR A 352 2.62 -10.20 -4.23
N LEU A 353 1.78 -10.30 -5.27
CA LEU A 353 0.40 -9.77 -5.22
C LEU A 353 -0.47 -10.46 -4.16
N ALA A 354 -0.17 -11.71 -3.79
CA ALA A 354 -0.85 -12.41 -2.70
C ALA A 354 -0.46 -11.81 -1.35
N ASP A 355 0.81 -11.44 -1.17
CA ASP A 355 1.28 -10.78 0.04
C ASP A 355 0.63 -9.40 0.21
N ALA A 356 0.44 -8.66 -0.88
CA ALA A 356 -0.28 -7.38 -0.85
C ALA A 356 -1.72 -7.55 -0.32
N VAL A 357 -2.40 -8.64 -0.69
CA VAL A 357 -3.73 -8.96 -0.14
C VAL A 357 -3.64 -9.32 1.34
N ALA A 358 -2.71 -10.20 1.73
CA ALA A 358 -2.56 -10.62 3.12
C ALA A 358 -2.25 -9.44 4.05
N VAL A 359 -1.31 -8.58 3.65
CA VAL A 359 -0.92 -7.38 4.41
C VAL A 359 -2.08 -6.38 4.49
N SER A 360 -2.81 -6.13 3.39
CA SER A 360 -3.97 -5.25 3.39
C SER A 360 -5.04 -5.72 4.37
N ASN A 361 -5.36 -7.00 4.30
CA ASN A 361 -6.36 -7.62 5.16
C ASN A 361 -5.97 -7.55 6.63
N TYR A 362 -4.71 -7.86 6.94
CA TYR A 362 -4.18 -7.72 8.29
C TYR A 362 -4.28 -6.27 8.79
N ALA A 363 -3.85 -5.31 7.97
CA ALA A 363 -3.88 -3.89 8.32
C ALA A 363 -5.31 -3.42 8.66
N LEU A 364 -6.31 -3.84 7.89
CA LEU A 364 -7.72 -3.55 8.16
C LEU A 364 -8.19 -4.22 9.46
N SER A 365 -7.88 -5.49 9.66
CA SER A 365 -8.32 -6.28 10.81
C SER A 365 -7.79 -5.72 12.13
N LYS A 366 -6.52 -5.32 12.16
CA LYS A 366 -5.84 -4.74 13.33
C LYS A 366 -6.04 -3.22 13.45
N LYS A 367 -6.65 -2.59 12.45
CA LYS A 367 -6.82 -1.13 12.37
C LYS A 367 -5.47 -0.42 12.42
N LEU A 368 -4.52 -0.85 11.58
CA LEU A 368 -3.25 -0.17 11.43
C LEU A 368 -3.47 1.29 11.00
N ALA A 369 -2.47 2.13 11.21
CA ALA A 369 -2.50 3.52 10.78
C ALA A 369 -2.35 3.70 9.27
N GLY A 370 -1.66 2.78 8.60
CA GLY A 370 -1.49 2.86 7.15
C GLY A 370 -0.77 1.66 6.54
N VAL A 371 -0.82 1.62 5.22
CA VAL A 371 -0.05 0.73 4.37
C VAL A 371 0.57 1.56 3.26
N HIS A 372 1.85 1.36 3.04
CA HIS A 372 2.62 1.98 1.98
C HIS A 372 3.32 0.88 1.18
N PHE A 373 4.10 1.22 0.19
CA PHE A 373 5.06 0.31 -0.42
C PHE A 373 6.19 1.07 -1.11
N TRP A 374 7.36 0.45 -1.18
CA TRP A 374 8.50 0.88 -1.98
C TRP A 374 8.49 0.15 -3.31
N ALA A 375 8.30 0.81 -4.46
CA ALA A 375 7.86 2.16 -4.65
C ALA A 375 6.93 2.22 -5.88
N PHE A 376 6.14 3.25 -6.02
CA PHE A 376 5.22 3.45 -7.16
C PHE A 376 5.95 3.44 -8.50
N SER A 377 7.16 4.02 -8.56
CA SER A 377 8.00 4.00 -9.77
C SER A 377 8.37 2.58 -10.24
N ARG A 378 8.38 1.60 -9.32
CA ARG A 378 8.68 0.19 -9.58
C ARG A 378 7.45 -0.63 -9.97
N ASP A 379 6.24 -0.08 -9.90
CA ASP A 379 4.99 -0.83 -10.09
C ASP A 379 4.69 -1.14 -11.56
N ARG A 380 5.67 -1.78 -12.20
CA ARG A 380 5.59 -2.43 -13.52
C ARG A 380 6.57 -3.59 -13.55
N ASP A 381 6.24 -4.62 -14.30
CA ASP A 381 7.18 -5.71 -14.52
C ASP A 381 8.38 -5.25 -15.36
N CYS A 382 9.58 -5.70 -15.00
CA CYS A 382 10.79 -5.50 -15.81
C CYS A 382 10.69 -6.27 -17.13
N ALA A 383 11.30 -5.75 -18.20
CA ALA A 383 11.31 -6.40 -19.50
C ALA A 383 12.73 -6.39 -20.10
N PRO A 384 13.28 -7.55 -20.49
CA PRO A 384 12.84 -8.89 -20.13
C PRO A 384 13.01 -9.12 -18.64
N PRO A 385 12.33 -10.15 -18.06
CA PRO A 385 12.61 -10.50 -16.67
C PRO A 385 14.11 -10.71 -16.49
N THR A 386 14.71 -10.03 -15.51
CA THR A 386 16.12 -10.24 -15.22
C THR A 386 16.23 -11.57 -14.46
N SER A 387 17.28 -12.34 -14.69
CA SER A 387 17.48 -13.63 -14.03
C SER A 387 17.82 -13.52 -12.55
N ASP A 388 18.00 -12.30 -12.04
CA ASP A 388 18.72 -12.02 -10.81
C ASP A 388 17.82 -11.53 -9.68
N ASN A 389 16.52 -11.52 -9.87
CA ASN A 389 15.54 -10.99 -8.91
C ASN A 389 15.94 -9.59 -8.40
N ASN A 390 16.46 -8.77 -9.28
CA ASN A 390 17.19 -7.57 -8.96
C ASN A 390 16.20 -6.42 -8.70
N SER A 391 16.42 -5.68 -7.65
CA SER A 391 15.70 -4.46 -7.44
C SER A 391 16.10 -3.41 -8.48
N SER A 392 15.11 -2.80 -9.09
CA SER A 392 15.29 -1.65 -9.98
C SER A 392 14.45 -0.48 -9.46
N GLY A 393 14.96 0.74 -9.54
CA GLY A 393 14.20 1.93 -9.16
C GLY A 393 12.93 2.14 -9.99
N THR A 394 12.85 1.53 -11.19
CA THR A 394 11.80 1.81 -12.18
C THR A 394 11.00 0.62 -12.66
N CYS A 395 11.24 -0.58 -12.13
CA CYS A 395 10.45 -1.78 -12.39
C CYS A 395 10.65 -2.82 -11.27
N ASN A 396 9.82 -3.88 -11.23
CA ASN A 396 9.98 -5.00 -10.33
C ASN A 396 10.13 -6.31 -11.11
N ASP A 397 10.85 -7.28 -10.54
CA ASP A 397 11.16 -8.57 -11.18
C ASP A 397 10.13 -9.65 -10.91
N TYR A 398 8.99 -9.33 -10.31
CA TYR A 398 7.94 -10.31 -10.07
C TYR A 398 7.40 -10.92 -11.37
N GLY A 399 7.34 -10.12 -12.46
CA GLY A 399 6.99 -10.57 -13.81
C GLY A 399 5.55 -11.05 -13.99
N LYS A 400 4.66 -10.77 -13.02
CA LYS A 400 3.25 -11.21 -13.00
C LYS A 400 2.31 -10.12 -12.50
N ALA A 401 2.82 -8.93 -12.21
CA ALA A 401 2.02 -7.83 -11.71
C ALA A 401 1.43 -6.97 -12.84
N GLY A 402 2.16 -6.82 -13.94
CA GLY A 402 1.83 -5.87 -14.98
C GLY A 402 2.09 -4.43 -14.55
N THR A 403 1.54 -3.47 -15.29
CA THR A 403 1.65 -2.04 -14.98
C THR A 403 0.63 -1.64 -13.92
N LEU A 404 1.08 -1.00 -12.83
CA LEU A 404 0.28 -0.58 -11.67
C LEU A 404 -0.46 -1.74 -10.99
N GLY A 405 0.10 -2.95 -11.09
CA GLY A 405 -0.52 -4.15 -10.57
C GLY A 405 -0.59 -4.17 -9.06
N TYR A 406 0.47 -3.77 -8.37
CA TYR A 406 0.47 -3.64 -6.91
C TYR A 406 -0.40 -2.49 -6.42
N THR A 407 -0.31 -1.32 -7.04
CA THR A 407 -1.18 -0.17 -6.72
C THR A 407 -2.65 -0.57 -6.75
N ASN A 408 -3.09 -1.22 -7.85
CA ASN A 408 -4.47 -1.65 -8.02
C ASN A 408 -4.83 -2.80 -7.07
N LYS A 409 -3.89 -3.70 -6.77
CA LYS A 409 -4.10 -4.80 -5.84
C LYS A 409 -4.33 -4.28 -4.41
N PHE A 410 -3.50 -3.36 -3.94
CA PHE A 410 -3.68 -2.71 -2.64
C PHE A 410 -4.99 -1.91 -2.58
N ILE A 411 -5.31 -1.09 -3.60
CA ILE A 411 -6.59 -0.37 -3.69
C ILE A 411 -7.77 -1.34 -3.53
N SER A 412 -7.76 -2.45 -4.27
CA SER A 412 -8.83 -3.44 -4.22
C SER A 412 -8.92 -4.14 -2.87
N ALA A 413 -7.78 -4.58 -2.33
CA ALA A 413 -7.74 -5.32 -1.06
C ALA A 413 -8.08 -4.44 0.14
N LEU A 414 -7.75 -3.15 0.09
CA LEU A 414 -8.08 -2.16 1.12
C LEU A 414 -9.52 -1.62 0.97
N GLY A 415 -10.24 -1.94 -0.10
CA GLY A 415 -11.60 -1.45 -0.33
C GLY A 415 -11.70 0.04 -0.69
N LEU A 416 -10.65 0.61 -1.29
CA LEU A 416 -10.55 2.03 -1.66
C LEU A 416 -11.21 2.33 -3.01
#